data_8a58fbfafec1b2cc631466ac14ad32ef
#
_entry.id   8a58fbfafec1b2cc631466ac14ad32ef
#
_cell.length_a   1.000
_cell.length_b   1.000
_cell.length_c   1.000
_cell.angle_alpha   90.00
_cell.angle_beta   90.00
_cell.angle_gamma   90.00
#
_symmetry.space_group_name_H-M   'P 1'
#
loop_
_entity.id
_entity.type
_entity.pdbx_description
1 polymer ?
#
loop_
_entity_poly.entity_id
_entity_poly.type
_entity_poly.pdbx_seq_one_letter_code
_entity_poly.pdbx_strand_id
1 'polypeptide(L)'
;MTRILDRYIFREIASSWLGVTMVLLLILLTNQFARVLGDVAKGKLPKNAAFDVIGLSAVQYLTILVPIGLFLATMLALGRLYRDSEMPAMMACRVGPSGIYRPLTWLMLPLVIAVAWLSVYGGPWALTTVDRIGAEARREADLASIEPGQFTTFGPDRAVVYGNAVNADGSMEKVFMQRRVANGEVEVVISELGEMRESDDPNVRLLVLHNGRRYEGIPGTSEFRVIEFAEHGVPYRLPS
;
A
#
# COMPACT_ATOMS: atom_id res chain seq x y z
N MET A 1 -45.79 -24.75 3.77
CA MET A 1 -44.70 -25.63 3.28
C MET A 1 -43.53 -24.83 2.67
N THR A 2 -43.75 -23.72 2.04
CA THR A 2 -42.69 -22.87 1.43
C THR A 2 -41.62 -22.38 2.41
N ARG A 3 -41.95 -22.00 3.64
CA ARG A 3 -41.01 -21.48 4.63
C ARG A 3 -39.89 -22.45 5.05
N ILE A 4 -40.17 -23.76 5.07
CA ILE A 4 -39.18 -24.78 5.47
C ILE A 4 -38.16 -24.96 4.35
N LEU A 5 -38.65 -25.01 3.09
CA LEU A 5 -37.84 -25.17 1.91
C LEU A 5 -36.97 -23.92 1.65
N ASP A 6 -37.57 -22.73 1.81
CA ASP A 6 -36.86 -21.46 1.68
C ASP A 6 -35.67 -21.36 2.65
N ARG A 7 -35.93 -21.79 3.92
CA ARG A 7 -34.88 -21.81 4.95
C ARG A 7 -33.81 -22.87 4.70
N TYR A 8 -34.16 -23.99 4.14
CA TYR A 8 -33.23 -25.05 3.76
C TYR A 8 -32.29 -24.57 2.64
N ILE A 9 -32.84 -24.08 1.53
CA ILE A 9 -32.08 -23.57 0.41
C ILE A 9 -31.21 -22.38 0.82
N PHE A 10 -31.76 -21.44 1.61
CA PHE A 10 -31.01 -20.32 2.15
C PHE A 10 -29.79 -20.78 2.95
N ARG A 11 -29.99 -21.72 3.88
CA ARG A 11 -28.88 -22.24 4.72
C ARG A 11 -27.83 -22.96 3.88
N GLU A 12 -28.23 -23.68 2.85
CA GLU A 12 -27.36 -24.42 1.96
C GLU A 12 -26.47 -23.46 1.15
N ILE A 13 -27.08 -22.43 0.52
CA ILE A 13 -26.33 -21.42 -0.23
C ILE A 13 -25.46 -20.59 0.72
N ALA A 14 -25.97 -20.19 1.87
CA ALA A 14 -25.22 -19.37 2.82
C ALA A 14 -24.01 -20.12 3.40
N SER A 15 -24.14 -21.42 3.74
CA SER A 15 -23.02 -22.22 4.22
C SER A 15 -21.96 -22.46 3.14
N SER A 16 -22.37 -22.73 1.92
CA SER A 16 -21.48 -22.85 0.76
C SER A 16 -20.78 -21.54 0.47
N TRP A 17 -21.50 -20.41 0.54
CA TRP A 17 -20.94 -19.08 0.33
C TRP A 17 -19.88 -18.74 1.40
N LEU A 18 -20.19 -19.00 2.65
CA LEU A 18 -19.27 -18.74 3.76
C LEU A 18 -18.01 -19.59 3.62
N GLY A 19 -18.17 -20.88 3.28
CA GLY A 19 -17.04 -21.79 3.05
C GLY A 19 -16.15 -21.36 1.90
N VAL A 20 -16.73 -21.07 0.73
CA VAL A 20 -15.99 -20.63 -0.46
C VAL A 20 -15.29 -19.31 -0.20
N THR A 21 -16.00 -18.32 0.36
CA THR A 21 -15.45 -17.00 0.63
C THR A 21 -14.30 -17.08 1.64
N MET A 22 -14.45 -17.92 2.68
CA MET A 22 -13.42 -18.10 3.70
C MET A 22 -12.15 -18.74 3.13
N VAL A 23 -12.29 -19.76 2.29
CA VAL A 23 -11.14 -20.41 1.63
C VAL A 23 -10.41 -19.43 0.70
N LEU A 24 -11.17 -18.70 -0.14
CA LEU A 24 -10.57 -17.71 -1.02
C LEU A 24 -9.90 -16.57 -0.26
N LEU A 25 -10.52 -16.07 0.81
CA LEU A 25 -9.95 -15.05 1.67
C LEU A 25 -8.64 -15.52 2.30
N LEU A 26 -8.61 -16.74 2.82
CA LEU A 26 -7.42 -17.32 3.44
C LEU A 26 -6.27 -17.42 2.44
N ILE A 27 -6.53 -17.84 1.20
CA ILE A 27 -5.53 -17.91 0.14
C ILE A 27 -4.97 -16.51 -0.17
N LEU A 28 -5.85 -15.50 -0.33
CA LEU A 28 -5.42 -14.13 -0.62
C LEU A 28 -4.66 -13.50 0.56
N LEU A 29 -5.12 -13.74 1.80
CA LEU A 29 -4.42 -13.24 2.99
C LEU A 29 -3.05 -13.90 3.16
N THR A 30 -2.91 -15.20 2.87
CA THR A 30 -1.60 -15.86 2.90
C THR A 30 -0.63 -15.24 1.90
N ASN A 31 -1.10 -14.95 0.69
CA ASN A 31 -0.29 -14.27 -0.33
C ASN A 31 0.05 -12.82 0.08
N GLN A 32 -0.91 -12.11 0.68
CA GLN A 32 -0.67 -10.76 1.21
C GLN A 32 0.33 -10.76 2.36
N PHE A 33 0.22 -11.73 3.26
CA PHE A 33 1.17 -11.91 4.35
C PHE A 33 2.61 -12.08 3.85
N ALA A 34 2.81 -12.91 2.82
CA ALA A 34 4.14 -13.09 2.21
C ALA A 34 4.69 -11.80 1.60
N ARG A 35 3.83 -10.99 0.96
CA ARG A 35 4.21 -9.67 0.40
C ARG A 35 4.60 -8.69 1.50
N VAL A 36 3.75 -8.54 2.51
CA VAL A 36 3.99 -7.64 3.64
C VAL A 36 5.27 -8.01 4.38
N LEU A 37 5.51 -9.32 4.57
CA LEU A 37 6.75 -9.80 5.20
C LEU A 37 7.98 -9.45 4.37
N GLY A 38 7.87 -9.55 3.04
CA GLY A 38 8.92 -9.11 2.11
C GLY A 38 9.19 -7.60 2.19
N ASP A 39 8.16 -6.79 2.34
CA ASP A 39 8.30 -5.33 2.47
C ASP A 39 8.91 -4.94 3.84
N VAL A 40 8.55 -5.66 4.91
CA VAL A 40 9.18 -5.50 6.23
C VAL A 40 10.66 -5.89 6.19
N ALA A 41 11.00 -7.01 5.53
CA ALA A 41 12.37 -7.47 5.40
C ALA A 41 13.26 -6.51 4.59
N LYS A 42 12.67 -5.77 3.64
CA LYS A 42 13.34 -4.73 2.84
C LYS A 42 13.37 -3.35 3.54
N GLY A 43 12.87 -3.23 4.77
CA GLY A 43 12.78 -1.96 5.49
C GLY A 43 11.75 -0.97 4.93
N LYS A 44 10.89 -1.39 3.99
CA LYS A 44 9.86 -0.53 3.40
C LYS A 44 8.65 -0.33 4.29
N LEU A 45 8.46 -1.20 5.27
CA LEU A 45 7.33 -1.19 6.20
C LEU A 45 7.81 -1.50 7.62
N PRO A 46 7.42 -0.72 8.64
CA PRO A 46 7.75 -1.02 10.03
C PRO A 46 6.98 -2.27 10.51
N LYS A 47 7.61 -3.06 11.38
CA LYS A 47 7.06 -4.35 11.86
C LYS A 47 5.70 -4.20 12.56
N ASN A 48 5.50 -3.10 13.27
CA ASN A 48 4.26 -2.79 13.99
C ASN A 48 3.08 -2.51 13.06
N ALA A 49 3.32 -1.96 11.86
CA ALA A 49 2.27 -1.66 10.88
C ALA A 49 1.88 -2.88 10.01
N ALA A 50 2.61 -3.97 10.07
CA ALA A 50 2.38 -5.14 9.22
C ALA A 50 0.97 -5.74 9.41
N PHE A 51 0.50 -5.86 10.65
CA PHE A 51 -0.83 -6.40 10.95
C PHE A 51 -1.95 -5.47 10.50
N ASP A 52 -1.76 -4.15 10.62
CA ASP A 52 -2.74 -3.15 10.18
C ASP A 52 -2.91 -3.19 8.66
N VAL A 53 -1.82 -3.30 7.92
CA VAL A 53 -1.83 -3.43 6.46
C VAL A 53 -2.52 -4.71 6.03
N ILE A 54 -2.30 -5.84 6.70
CA ILE A 54 -2.97 -7.11 6.40
C ILE A 54 -4.46 -7.01 6.69
N GLY A 55 -4.85 -6.43 7.83
CA GLY A 55 -6.25 -6.24 8.21
C GLY A 55 -7.01 -5.33 7.23
N LEU A 56 -6.41 -4.22 6.82
CA LEU A 56 -6.96 -3.29 5.82
C LEU A 56 -7.08 -3.95 4.44
N SER A 57 -6.09 -4.76 4.05
CA SER A 57 -6.14 -5.53 2.82
C SER A 57 -7.28 -6.56 2.82
N ALA A 58 -7.60 -7.17 3.96
CA ALA A 58 -8.73 -8.08 4.09
C ALA A 58 -10.07 -7.39 3.76
N VAL A 59 -10.26 -6.14 4.22
CA VAL A 59 -11.45 -5.34 3.90
C VAL A 59 -11.57 -5.12 2.39
N GLN A 60 -10.48 -4.81 1.73
CA GLN A 60 -10.43 -4.62 0.28
C GLN A 60 -10.76 -5.92 -0.47
N TYR A 61 -10.17 -7.05 -0.05
CA TYR A 61 -10.44 -8.34 -0.68
C TYR A 61 -11.90 -8.78 -0.52
N LEU A 62 -12.54 -8.51 0.62
CA LEU A 62 -13.94 -8.84 0.85
C LEU A 62 -14.87 -8.17 -0.18
N THR A 63 -14.58 -6.95 -0.59
CA THR A 63 -15.37 -6.24 -1.61
C THR A 63 -15.44 -7.03 -2.92
N ILE A 64 -14.36 -7.70 -3.30
CA ILE A 64 -14.28 -8.50 -4.53
C ILE A 64 -14.75 -9.94 -4.30
N LEU A 65 -14.39 -10.53 -3.16
CA LEU A 65 -14.66 -11.93 -2.87
C LEU A 65 -16.12 -12.23 -2.58
N VAL A 66 -16.85 -11.30 -1.94
CA VAL A 66 -18.26 -11.51 -1.59
C VAL A 66 -19.13 -11.82 -2.82
N PRO A 67 -19.12 -11.01 -3.91
CA PRO A 67 -19.91 -11.32 -5.09
C PRO A 67 -19.41 -12.56 -5.86
N ILE A 68 -18.10 -12.76 -5.97
CA ILE A 68 -17.53 -13.94 -6.63
C ILE A 68 -17.85 -15.20 -5.86
N GLY A 69 -17.68 -15.15 -4.52
CA GLY A 69 -18.00 -16.25 -3.63
C GLY A 69 -19.48 -16.61 -3.67
N LEU A 70 -20.39 -15.62 -3.75
CA LEU A 70 -21.81 -15.84 -3.88
C LEU A 70 -22.17 -16.54 -5.20
N PHE A 71 -21.57 -16.14 -6.30
CA PHE A 71 -21.76 -16.80 -7.58
C PHE A 71 -21.31 -18.26 -7.54
N LEU A 72 -20.10 -18.53 -7.07
CA LEU A 72 -19.55 -19.87 -6.98
C LEU A 72 -20.35 -20.74 -5.99
N ALA A 73 -20.74 -20.20 -4.85
CA ALA A 73 -21.54 -20.90 -3.86
C ALA A 73 -22.92 -21.27 -4.40
N THR A 74 -23.56 -20.38 -5.14
CA THR A 74 -24.84 -20.66 -5.78
C THR A 74 -24.71 -21.80 -6.79
N MET A 75 -23.67 -21.77 -7.62
CA MET A 75 -23.40 -22.86 -8.57
C MET A 75 -23.15 -24.21 -7.87
N LEU A 76 -22.35 -24.19 -6.80
CA LEU A 76 -22.06 -25.42 -6.03
C LEU A 76 -23.29 -25.95 -5.28
N ALA A 77 -24.06 -25.10 -4.63
CA ALA A 77 -25.27 -25.49 -3.91
C ALA A 77 -26.33 -26.04 -4.85
N LEU A 78 -26.59 -25.35 -5.98
CA LEU A 78 -27.53 -25.86 -6.98
C LEU A 78 -27.03 -27.15 -7.63
N GLY A 79 -25.75 -27.24 -7.96
CA GLY A 79 -25.14 -28.45 -8.52
C GLY A 79 -25.29 -29.66 -7.59
N ARG A 80 -25.12 -29.44 -6.28
CA ARG A 80 -25.36 -30.48 -5.28
C ARG A 80 -26.82 -30.90 -5.24
N LEU A 81 -27.77 -29.95 -5.15
CA LEU A 81 -29.22 -30.23 -5.14
C LEU A 81 -29.67 -31.03 -6.38
N TYR A 82 -29.05 -30.75 -7.55
CA TYR A 82 -29.32 -31.53 -8.76
C TYR A 82 -28.74 -32.93 -8.69
N ARG A 83 -27.49 -33.06 -8.23
CA ARG A 83 -26.80 -34.35 -8.11
C ARG A 83 -27.50 -35.30 -7.10
N ASP A 84 -27.96 -34.75 -6.01
CA ASP A 84 -28.63 -35.51 -4.95
C ASP A 84 -30.12 -35.77 -5.27
N SER A 85 -30.58 -35.42 -6.49
CA SER A 85 -31.95 -35.59 -7.00
C SER A 85 -33.02 -34.80 -6.20
N GLU A 86 -32.61 -33.89 -5.32
CA GLU A 86 -33.51 -33.05 -4.52
C GLU A 86 -34.26 -32.06 -5.40
N MET A 87 -33.59 -31.50 -6.43
CA MET A 87 -34.20 -30.55 -7.35
C MET A 87 -35.35 -31.18 -8.20
N PRO A 88 -35.19 -32.34 -8.83
CA PRO A 88 -36.28 -33.01 -9.51
C PRO A 88 -37.46 -33.35 -8.57
N ALA A 89 -37.18 -33.78 -7.33
CA ALA A 89 -38.21 -34.06 -6.33
C ALA A 89 -39.00 -32.76 -5.99
N MET A 90 -38.34 -31.64 -5.80
CA MET A 90 -39.00 -30.34 -5.56
C MET A 90 -39.88 -29.93 -6.73
N MET A 91 -39.39 -30.10 -7.96
CA MET A 91 -40.17 -29.79 -9.20
C MET A 91 -41.41 -30.69 -9.33
N ALA A 92 -41.30 -31.96 -8.99
CA ALA A 92 -42.44 -32.88 -8.95
C ALA A 92 -43.52 -32.44 -7.95
N CYS A 93 -43.10 -31.77 -6.85
CA CYS A 93 -44.02 -31.18 -5.87
C CYS A 93 -44.53 -29.78 -6.29
N ARG A 94 -44.44 -29.42 -7.56
CA ARG A 94 -44.82 -28.09 -8.10
C ARG A 94 -44.06 -26.88 -7.53
N VAL A 95 -42.88 -27.08 -6.98
CA VAL A 95 -42.00 -25.97 -6.60
C VAL A 95 -41.32 -25.45 -7.89
N GLY A 96 -41.82 -24.35 -8.38
CA GLY A 96 -41.25 -23.69 -9.57
C GLY A 96 -39.94 -22.98 -9.30
N PRO A 97 -39.28 -22.42 -10.34
CA PRO A 97 -38.01 -21.68 -10.20
C PRO A 97 -38.05 -20.53 -9.18
N SER A 98 -39.23 -19.92 -9.00
CA SER A 98 -39.47 -18.88 -8.02
C SER A 98 -39.19 -19.33 -6.56
N GLY A 99 -39.39 -20.64 -6.29
CA GLY A 99 -39.06 -21.21 -4.98
C GLY A 99 -37.56 -21.26 -4.69
N ILE A 100 -36.71 -21.16 -5.72
CA ILE A 100 -35.25 -21.15 -5.61
C ILE A 100 -34.73 -19.70 -5.57
N TYR A 101 -35.28 -18.85 -6.44
CA TYR A 101 -34.83 -17.46 -6.50
C TYR A 101 -35.19 -16.66 -5.25
N ARG A 102 -36.29 -16.95 -4.59
CA ARG A 102 -36.73 -16.24 -3.41
C ARG A 102 -35.73 -16.34 -2.24
N PRO A 103 -35.27 -17.51 -1.78
CA PRO A 103 -34.23 -17.58 -0.74
C PRO A 103 -32.89 -17.01 -1.20
N LEU A 104 -32.54 -17.11 -2.49
CA LEU A 104 -31.34 -16.49 -3.06
C LEU A 104 -31.40 -14.97 -2.99
N THR A 105 -32.53 -14.34 -3.34
CA THR A 105 -32.68 -12.88 -3.24
C THR A 105 -32.61 -12.38 -1.80
N TRP A 106 -33.11 -13.15 -0.83
CA TRP A 106 -33.00 -12.83 0.59
C TRP A 106 -31.54 -12.82 1.09
N LEU A 107 -30.70 -13.66 0.52
CA LEU A 107 -29.26 -13.66 0.82
C LEU A 107 -28.54 -12.56 0.02
N MET A 108 -28.86 -12.39 -1.25
CA MET A 108 -28.23 -11.42 -2.14
C MET A 108 -28.43 -9.97 -1.68
N LEU A 109 -29.65 -9.60 -1.30
CA LEU A 109 -30.00 -8.21 -1.00
C LEU A 109 -29.11 -7.60 0.12
N PRO A 110 -29.00 -8.21 1.31
CA PRO A 110 -28.13 -7.66 2.35
C PRO A 110 -26.66 -7.69 1.96
N LEU A 111 -26.21 -8.69 1.19
CA LEU A 111 -24.83 -8.76 0.73
C LEU A 111 -24.50 -7.66 -0.30
N VAL A 112 -25.41 -7.38 -1.23
CA VAL A 112 -25.25 -6.26 -2.20
C VAL A 112 -25.17 -4.94 -1.47
N ILE A 113 -26.02 -4.69 -0.48
CA ILE A 113 -25.99 -3.47 0.34
C ILE A 113 -24.66 -3.39 1.11
N ALA A 114 -24.23 -4.48 1.73
CA ALA A 114 -22.96 -4.51 2.47
C ALA A 114 -21.75 -4.27 1.57
N VAL A 115 -21.71 -4.90 0.38
CA VAL A 115 -20.63 -4.69 -0.60
C VAL A 115 -20.66 -3.26 -1.16
N ALA A 116 -21.83 -2.72 -1.46
CA ALA A 116 -21.96 -1.33 -1.92
C ALA A 116 -21.43 -0.35 -0.86
N TRP A 117 -21.82 -0.54 0.39
CA TRP A 117 -21.31 0.28 1.50
C TRP A 117 -19.79 0.13 1.67
N LEU A 118 -19.29 -1.11 1.63
CA LEU A 118 -17.87 -1.40 1.76
C LEU A 118 -17.07 -0.81 0.58
N SER A 119 -17.62 -0.86 -0.64
CA SER A 119 -16.97 -0.32 -1.84
C SER A 119 -16.89 1.20 -1.83
N VAL A 120 -17.93 1.87 -1.33
CA VAL A 120 -17.99 3.36 -1.32
C VAL A 120 -17.19 3.95 -0.15
N TYR A 121 -17.23 3.33 1.01
CA TYR A 121 -16.63 3.87 2.23
C TYR A 121 -15.42 3.06 2.72
N GLY A 122 -15.55 1.75 2.81
CA GLY A 122 -14.51 0.89 3.39
C GLY A 122 -13.28 0.73 2.50
N GLY A 123 -13.47 0.56 1.19
CA GLY A 123 -12.37 0.40 0.23
C GLY A 123 -11.46 1.63 0.14
N PRO A 124 -12.00 2.82 -0.16
CA PRO A 124 -11.20 4.05 -0.21
C PRO A 124 -10.51 4.37 1.12
N TRP A 125 -11.21 4.20 2.24
CA TRP A 125 -10.63 4.41 3.57
C TRP A 125 -9.45 3.44 3.83
N ALA A 126 -9.60 2.17 3.49
CA ALA A 126 -8.54 1.19 3.66
C ALA A 126 -7.32 1.50 2.80
N LEU A 127 -7.53 1.86 1.51
CA LEU A 127 -6.46 2.23 0.58
C LEU A 127 -5.68 3.45 1.06
N THR A 128 -6.37 4.54 1.37
CA THR A 128 -5.71 5.78 1.84
C THR A 128 -4.95 5.57 3.14
N THR A 129 -5.43 4.68 4.02
CA THR A 129 -4.74 4.36 5.27
C THR A 129 -3.47 3.54 5.00
N VAL A 130 -3.53 2.54 4.10
CA VAL A 130 -2.35 1.75 3.70
C VAL A 130 -1.30 2.64 3.03
N ASP A 131 -1.72 3.52 2.12
CA ASP A 131 -0.82 4.45 1.43
C ASP A 131 -0.16 5.43 2.41
N ARG A 132 -0.92 5.93 3.39
CA ARG A 132 -0.40 6.79 4.45
C ARG A 132 0.63 6.05 5.32
N ILE A 133 0.34 4.83 5.78
CA ILE A 133 1.29 4.01 6.54
C ILE A 133 2.57 3.77 5.72
N GLY A 134 2.43 3.46 4.44
CA GLY A 134 3.56 3.27 3.53
C GLY A 134 4.37 4.54 3.31
N ALA A 135 3.72 5.70 3.21
CA ALA A 135 4.38 6.99 3.07
C ALA A 135 5.13 7.40 4.35
N GLU A 136 4.51 7.21 5.52
CA GLU A 136 5.15 7.46 6.81
C GLU A 136 6.38 6.57 7.02
N ALA A 137 6.26 5.26 6.68
CA ALA A 137 7.36 4.33 6.75
C ALA A 137 8.53 4.69 5.82
N ARG A 138 8.23 5.14 4.60
CA ARG A 138 9.28 5.61 3.66
C ARG A 138 9.95 6.87 4.17
N ARG A 139 9.20 7.81 4.75
CA ARG A 139 9.78 9.02 5.36
C ARG A 139 10.74 8.68 6.50
N GLU A 140 10.40 7.74 7.36
CA GLU A 140 11.30 7.27 8.41
C GLU A 140 12.51 6.52 7.85
N ALA A 141 12.31 5.68 6.84
CA ALA A 141 13.40 4.94 6.18
C ALA A 141 14.36 5.86 5.41
N ASP A 142 13.85 6.87 4.71
CA ASP A 142 14.67 7.86 3.99
C ASP A 142 15.53 8.68 4.96
N LEU A 143 15.03 8.92 6.18
CA LEU A 143 15.81 9.58 7.24
C LEU A 143 16.89 8.67 7.85
N ALA A 144 16.62 7.37 7.92
CA ALA A 144 17.55 6.37 8.46
C ALA A 144 18.50 5.79 7.40
N SER A 145 18.26 6.05 6.11
CA SER A 145 18.97 5.40 5.00
C SER A 145 20.27 6.09 4.56
N ILE A 146 20.67 7.18 5.22
CA ILE A 146 22.01 7.73 5.02
C ILE A 146 22.97 6.84 5.80
N GLU A 147 23.35 5.70 5.23
CA GLU A 147 24.40 4.88 5.82
C GLU A 147 25.74 5.61 5.69
N PRO A 148 26.51 5.73 6.79
CA PRO A 148 27.84 6.33 6.75
C PRO A 148 28.72 5.66 5.70
N GLY A 149 29.37 6.45 4.84
CA GLY A 149 30.29 5.93 3.84
C GLY A 149 29.66 5.39 2.57
N GLN A 150 28.37 5.57 2.34
CA GLN A 150 27.68 5.13 1.11
C GLN A 150 27.10 6.33 0.34
N PHE A 151 27.07 6.19 -0.99
CA PHE A 151 26.38 7.14 -1.86
C PHE A 151 24.90 6.82 -1.92
N THR A 152 24.07 7.73 -1.46
CA THR A 152 22.61 7.58 -1.50
C THR A 152 22.02 8.55 -2.52
N THR A 153 21.10 8.07 -3.35
CA THR A 153 20.45 8.90 -4.36
C THR A 153 19.09 9.35 -3.83
N PHE A 154 18.85 10.66 -3.81
CA PHE A 154 17.63 11.27 -3.28
C PHE A 154 16.85 12.03 -4.35
N GLY A 155 15.53 11.98 -4.25
CA GLY A 155 14.58 12.82 -4.95
C GLY A 155 14.46 12.62 -6.46
N PRO A 156 13.53 13.34 -7.10
CA PRO A 156 13.28 13.26 -8.54
C PRO A 156 14.45 13.77 -9.38
N ASP A 157 15.25 14.68 -8.85
CA ASP A 157 16.42 15.26 -9.52
C ASP A 157 17.68 14.37 -9.42
N ARG A 158 17.54 13.17 -8.86
CA ARG A 158 18.66 12.22 -8.67
C ARG A 158 19.89 12.87 -8.01
N ALA A 159 19.64 13.67 -6.97
CA ALA A 159 20.74 14.19 -6.17
C ALA A 159 21.45 13.03 -5.46
N VAL A 160 22.76 12.95 -5.61
CA VAL A 160 23.61 11.96 -4.95
C VAL A 160 24.20 12.63 -3.72
N VAL A 161 23.98 12.05 -2.55
CA VAL A 161 24.52 12.53 -1.28
C VAL A 161 25.41 11.46 -0.67
N TYR A 162 26.54 11.88 -0.11
CA TYR A 162 27.46 11.05 0.62
C TYR A 162 27.82 11.75 1.94
N GLY A 163 27.75 11.02 3.05
CA GLY A 163 28.22 11.46 4.36
C GLY A 163 29.23 10.47 4.90
N ASN A 164 30.37 10.93 5.36
CA ASN A 164 31.41 10.04 5.90
C ASN A 164 31.02 9.45 7.25
N ALA A 165 30.36 10.21 8.10
CA ALA A 165 29.83 9.78 9.39
C ALA A 165 28.46 10.42 9.61
N VAL A 166 27.54 9.67 10.21
CA VAL A 166 26.23 10.16 10.66
C VAL A 166 26.18 9.98 12.17
N ASN A 167 26.04 11.08 12.89
CA ASN A 167 25.95 11.08 14.33
C ASN A 167 24.53 10.71 14.81
N ALA A 168 24.41 10.36 16.10
CA ALA A 168 23.13 9.97 16.69
C ALA A 168 22.08 11.13 16.72
N ASP A 169 22.52 12.36 16.55
CA ASP A 169 21.69 13.58 16.43
C ASP A 169 21.25 13.88 15.00
N GLY A 170 21.63 13.02 14.02
CA GLY A 170 21.31 13.21 12.62
C GLY A 170 22.25 14.16 11.86
N SER A 171 23.30 14.68 12.50
CA SER A 171 24.34 15.48 11.82
C SER A 171 25.29 14.58 11.03
N MET A 172 25.73 15.08 9.87
CA MET A 172 26.61 14.38 8.94
C MET A 172 27.95 15.11 8.85
N GLU A 173 29.04 14.34 8.90
CA GLU A 173 30.39 14.89 8.70
C GLU A 173 30.85 14.65 7.25
N LYS A 174 31.58 15.62 6.70
CA LYS A 174 32.15 15.58 5.34
C LYS A 174 31.11 15.20 4.30
N VAL A 175 30.14 16.08 4.15
CA VAL A 175 29.03 15.88 3.20
C VAL A 175 29.48 16.25 1.80
N PHE A 176 29.24 15.35 0.86
CA PHE A 176 29.35 15.58 -0.58
C PHE A 176 27.95 15.44 -1.16
N MET A 177 27.53 16.41 -1.95
CA MET A 177 26.27 16.37 -2.69
C MET A 177 26.51 16.71 -4.15
N GLN A 178 25.96 15.93 -5.05
CA GLN A 178 25.95 16.22 -6.48
C GLN A 178 24.51 16.23 -6.99
N ARG A 179 24.14 17.28 -7.70
CA ARG A 179 22.82 17.41 -8.34
C ARG A 179 23.00 17.85 -9.79
N ARG A 180 22.18 17.29 -10.68
CA ARG A 180 22.12 17.71 -12.08
C ARG A 180 20.94 18.67 -12.27
N VAL A 181 21.21 19.86 -12.75
CA VAL A 181 20.20 20.89 -13.01
C VAL A 181 19.66 20.73 -14.44
N ALA A 182 18.44 21.23 -14.71
CA ALA A 182 17.71 21.02 -15.96
C ALA A 182 18.45 21.46 -17.24
N ASN A 183 19.44 22.36 -17.14
CA ASN A 183 20.22 22.86 -18.27
C ASN A 183 21.49 22.03 -18.57
N GLY A 184 21.66 20.85 -17.97
CA GLY A 184 22.88 20.06 -18.08
C GLY A 184 24.03 20.54 -17.18
N GLU A 185 23.82 21.58 -16.39
CA GLU A 185 24.72 22.00 -15.33
C GLU A 185 24.79 21.00 -14.22
N VAL A 186 25.99 20.82 -13.69
CA VAL A 186 26.23 19.97 -12.52
C VAL A 186 26.58 20.90 -11.37
N GLU A 187 25.84 20.74 -10.31
CA GLU A 187 26.08 21.39 -9.04
C GLU A 187 26.71 20.35 -8.09
N VAL A 188 27.88 20.68 -7.56
CA VAL A 188 28.57 19.86 -6.55
C VAL A 188 28.78 20.72 -5.31
N VAL A 189 28.34 20.20 -4.17
CA VAL A 189 28.52 20.87 -2.88
C VAL A 189 29.34 19.96 -1.98
N ILE A 190 30.35 20.53 -1.34
CA ILE A 190 31.19 19.86 -0.36
C ILE A 190 31.14 20.69 0.93
N SER A 191 30.84 20.07 2.05
CA SER A 191 30.80 20.74 3.36
C SER A 191 31.43 19.90 4.45
N GLU A 192 31.90 20.55 5.50
CA GLU A 192 32.46 19.87 6.66
C GLU A 192 31.39 19.23 7.53
N LEU A 193 30.24 19.91 7.67
CA LEU A 193 29.12 19.48 8.47
C LEU A 193 27.81 19.68 7.70
N GLY A 194 26.87 18.75 7.86
CA GLY A 194 25.50 18.85 7.38
C GLY A 194 24.50 18.49 8.47
N GLU A 195 23.46 19.29 8.62
CA GLU A 195 22.37 19.04 9.55
C GLU A 195 21.05 19.03 8.81
N MET A 196 20.17 18.09 9.16
CA MET A 196 18.83 18.04 8.59
C MET A 196 17.88 18.83 9.50
N ARG A 197 17.29 19.90 8.99
CA ARG A 197 16.37 20.77 9.71
C ARG A 197 14.95 20.68 9.13
N GLU A 198 13.95 20.72 9.99
CA GLU A 198 12.56 20.79 9.55
C GLU A 198 12.27 22.17 8.95
N SER A 199 11.52 22.21 7.83
CA SER A 199 11.01 23.43 7.22
C SER A 199 9.58 23.68 7.70
N ASP A 200 9.10 24.93 7.53
CA ASP A 200 7.68 25.29 7.80
C ASP A 200 6.69 24.48 6.92
N ASP A 201 7.14 23.96 5.78
CA ASP A 201 6.36 23.05 4.95
C ASP A 201 6.69 21.59 5.33
N PRO A 202 5.69 20.79 5.77
CA PRO A 202 5.90 19.40 6.19
C PRO A 202 6.42 18.47 5.07
N ASN A 203 6.32 18.90 3.80
CA ASN A 203 6.82 18.14 2.64
C ASN A 203 8.22 18.55 2.20
N VAL A 204 8.83 19.55 2.86
CA VAL A 204 10.16 20.06 2.53
C VAL A 204 11.05 19.93 3.76
N ARG A 205 12.19 19.30 3.60
CA ARG A 205 13.27 19.35 4.59
C ARG A 205 14.41 20.21 4.08
N LEU A 206 15.09 20.84 4.99
CA LEU A 206 16.24 21.69 4.69
C LEU A 206 17.51 20.93 5.13
N LEU A 207 18.37 20.62 4.15
CA LEU A 207 19.72 20.17 4.46
C LEU A 207 20.58 21.42 4.62
N VAL A 208 20.95 21.75 5.84
CA VAL A 208 21.81 22.90 6.16
C VAL A 208 23.25 22.42 6.18
N LEU A 209 24.05 22.95 5.29
CA LEU A 209 25.47 22.64 5.11
C LEU A 209 26.30 23.77 5.68
N HIS A 210 27.28 23.45 6.51
CA HIS A 210 28.17 24.41 7.16
C HIS A 210 29.59 24.27 6.62
N ASN A 211 30.25 25.43 6.47
CA ASN A 211 31.64 25.56 6.04
C ASN A 211 31.94 24.75 4.77
N GLY A 212 31.44 25.21 3.62
CA GLY A 212 31.54 24.45 2.40
C GLY A 212 31.84 25.27 1.16
N ARG A 213 31.99 24.54 0.05
CA ARG A 213 32.16 25.05 -1.30
C ARG A 213 31.14 24.45 -2.23
N ARG A 214 30.56 25.32 -3.04
CA ARG A 214 29.62 24.94 -4.09
C ARG A 214 30.29 25.22 -5.44
N TYR A 215 30.29 24.20 -6.27
CA TYR A 215 30.82 24.22 -7.62
C TYR A 215 29.64 24.17 -8.60
N GLU A 216 29.50 25.12 -9.47
CA GLU A 216 28.48 25.17 -10.50
C GLU A 216 29.10 25.29 -11.86
N GLY A 217 28.63 24.52 -12.84
CA GLY A 217 29.08 24.66 -14.23
C GLY A 217 28.70 23.47 -15.10
N ILE A 218 28.96 23.63 -16.40
CA ILE A 218 28.77 22.56 -17.38
C ILE A 218 30.09 21.79 -17.49
N PRO A 219 30.11 20.48 -17.24
CA PRO A 219 31.32 19.67 -17.36
C PRO A 219 31.95 19.78 -18.76
N GLY A 220 33.23 20.09 -18.81
CA GLY A 220 33.99 20.23 -20.09
C GLY A 220 34.03 21.63 -20.66
N THR A 221 33.44 22.63 -19.99
CA THR A 221 33.56 24.03 -20.35
C THR A 221 34.47 24.78 -19.39
N SER A 222 34.95 25.97 -19.80
CA SER A 222 35.76 26.86 -18.94
C SER A 222 34.93 27.71 -17.98
N GLU A 223 33.60 27.61 -18.04
CA GLU A 223 32.67 28.36 -17.20
C GLU A 223 32.34 27.57 -15.92
N PHE A 224 33.25 27.69 -14.96
CA PHE A 224 33.05 27.09 -13.62
C PHE A 224 32.99 28.21 -12.58
N ARG A 225 31.94 28.16 -11.72
CA ARG A 225 31.80 29.10 -10.62
C ARG A 225 32.03 28.33 -9.30
N VAL A 226 32.87 28.89 -8.46
CA VAL A 226 33.11 28.37 -7.10
C VAL A 226 32.59 29.38 -6.09
N ILE A 227 31.70 28.96 -5.22
CA ILE A 227 31.11 29.80 -4.18
C ILE A 227 31.47 29.19 -2.85
N GLU A 228 32.17 29.93 -2.00
CA GLU A 228 32.42 29.54 -0.60
C GLU A 228 31.28 30.09 0.24
N PHE A 229 30.78 29.24 1.18
CA PHE A 229 29.70 29.62 2.07
C PHE A 229 30.00 29.17 3.50
N ALA A 230 29.55 29.97 4.46
CA ALA A 230 29.58 29.60 5.88
C ALA A 230 28.36 28.69 6.22
N GLU A 231 27.20 28.99 5.65
CA GLU A 231 25.96 28.22 5.79
C GLU A 231 25.21 28.23 4.46
N HIS A 232 24.72 27.07 4.05
CA HIS A 232 23.94 26.91 2.82
C HIS A 232 22.81 25.90 3.03
N GLY A 233 21.57 26.35 2.84
CA GLY A 233 20.38 25.51 2.95
C GLY A 233 19.97 24.97 1.59
N VAL A 234 19.93 23.66 1.45
CA VAL A 234 19.41 22.99 0.26
C VAL A 234 18.02 22.42 0.56
N PRO A 235 16.96 22.95 -0.07
CA PRO A 235 15.62 22.41 0.13
C PRO A 235 15.51 21.04 -0.54
N TYR A 236 15.10 20.06 0.23
CA TYR A 236 14.84 18.70 -0.21
C TYR A 236 13.33 18.43 -0.13
N ARG A 237 12.71 18.14 -1.28
CA ARG A 237 11.31 17.72 -1.33
C ARG A 237 11.21 16.22 -1.10
N LEU A 238 10.44 15.84 -0.09
CA LEU A 238 10.10 14.44 0.13
C LEU A 238 9.24 13.94 -1.04
N PRO A 239 9.49 12.74 -1.56
CA PRO A 239 8.65 12.16 -2.59
C PRO A 239 7.22 11.99 -2.03
N SER A 240 6.24 12.52 -2.76
CA SER A 240 4.80 12.43 -2.45
C SER A 240 4.25 11.04 -2.75
#